data_e306b1253bfc24718b0dec1115e11f47
#
_entry.id   e306b1253bfc24718b0dec1115e11f47
#
_cell.length_a   1.000
_cell.length_b   1.000
_cell.length_c   1.000
_cell.angle_alpha   90.00
_cell.angle_beta   90.00
_cell.angle_gamma   90.00
#
_symmetry.space_group_name_H-M   'P 1'
#
loop_
_entity.id
_entity.type
_entity.pdbx_description
1 polymer ?
#
loop_
_entity_poly.entity_id
_entity_poly.type
_entity_poly.pdbx_seq_one_letter_code
_entity_poly.pdbx_strand_id
1 'polypeptide(L)'
;MKKKLVLLMTGLMVIFLLAACGSKSQDDVVKELNGKLGDLSSYKVNAKMTLKMGSDSQVYNVEIWHKDPTFYRVNLKNAEKDQSQMILRNNEGVFVLTPALNKSFRFQSDWPQNSSQAYLYESLIKDIVSDKEAKFTSTKDFYVFETKTRYQNNSMLPTQEIKLNKSDLSPAVVKVMDPDRNALVTVEFSKVKFNASFDKDDFDMKKNMTRAQLGLPAMAEAGDKSFSVKYPTLELKGTKLIGEKEVAIEDGKRVVLTYDGKKSYTLVQEKVTAKVASTTPTYVEGDIVDLGLTIGAVTDHSISWSHGGVDYMIASKNLTKDEMIEVAKSVQGDAVK
;
A
#
# COMPACT_ATOMS: atom_id res chain seq x y z
N MET A 1 -8.85 -7.00 -70.06
CA MET A 1 -9.65 -7.30 -68.85
C MET A 1 -8.85 -8.00 -67.77
N LYS A 2 -8.04 -9.02 -68.03
CA LYS A 2 -7.24 -9.79 -67.03
C LYS A 2 -6.25 -8.92 -66.22
N LYS A 3 -5.55 -7.95 -66.83
CA LYS A 3 -4.61 -7.06 -66.10
C LYS A 3 -5.29 -6.12 -65.10
N LYS A 4 -6.51 -5.63 -65.41
CA LYS A 4 -7.28 -4.77 -64.49
C LYS A 4 -7.83 -5.58 -63.30
N LEU A 5 -8.19 -6.85 -63.50
CA LEU A 5 -8.66 -7.76 -62.44
C LEU A 5 -7.52 -8.13 -61.47
N VAL A 6 -6.30 -8.36 -61.98
CA VAL A 6 -5.11 -8.63 -61.15
C VAL A 6 -4.75 -7.41 -60.29
N LEU A 7 -4.81 -6.20 -60.85
CA LEU A 7 -4.55 -4.96 -60.11
C LEU A 7 -5.58 -4.72 -59.00
N LEU A 8 -6.84 -5.07 -59.24
CA LEU A 8 -7.93 -4.96 -58.25
C LEU A 8 -7.77 -5.98 -57.12
N MET A 9 -7.36 -7.23 -57.46
CA MET A 9 -7.06 -8.25 -56.47
C MET A 9 -5.83 -7.91 -55.60
N THR A 10 -4.78 -7.34 -56.22
CA THR A 10 -3.58 -6.94 -55.46
C THR A 10 -3.87 -5.74 -54.55
N GLY A 11 -4.69 -4.79 -54.98
CA GLY A 11 -5.16 -3.67 -54.15
C GLY A 11 -6.01 -4.12 -52.97
N LEU A 12 -6.90 -5.11 -53.17
CA LEU A 12 -7.73 -5.68 -52.11
C LEU A 12 -6.90 -6.46 -51.08
N MET A 13 -5.86 -7.19 -51.51
CA MET A 13 -4.95 -7.93 -50.64
C MET A 13 -4.08 -7.03 -49.78
N VAL A 14 -3.67 -5.87 -50.28
CA VAL A 14 -2.91 -4.86 -49.49
C VAL A 14 -3.79 -4.20 -48.44
N ILE A 15 -5.08 -4.00 -48.70
CA ILE A 15 -6.02 -3.46 -47.69
C ILE A 15 -6.25 -4.46 -46.54
N PHE A 16 -6.29 -5.75 -46.86
CA PHE A 16 -6.38 -6.81 -45.78
C PHE A 16 -5.13 -6.91 -44.93
N LEU A 17 -3.94 -6.60 -45.46
CA LEU A 17 -2.70 -6.60 -44.68
C LEU A 17 -2.58 -5.38 -43.74
N LEU A 18 -3.24 -4.27 -44.05
CA LEU A 18 -3.29 -3.08 -43.16
C LEU A 18 -4.34 -3.20 -42.07
N ALA A 19 -5.34 -4.07 -42.21
CA ALA A 19 -6.33 -4.35 -41.17
C ALA A 19 -5.84 -5.34 -40.10
N ALA A 20 -4.71 -6.02 -40.31
CA ALA A 20 -4.16 -7.00 -39.40
C ALA A 20 -3.40 -6.41 -38.17
N CYS A 21 -3.25 -5.07 -38.14
CA CYS A 21 -2.64 -4.37 -36.98
C CYS A 21 -3.73 -3.84 -36.04
N GLY A 22 -4.75 -4.67 -35.72
CA GLY A 22 -5.80 -4.34 -34.76
C GLY A 22 -5.21 -4.26 -33.35
N SER A 23 -5.42 -3.15 -32.64
CA SER A 23 -5.16 -3.07 -31.21
C SER A 23 -6.00 -4.14 -30.50
N LYS A 24 -5.38 -4.91 -29.56
CA LYS A 24 -6.11 -5.89 -28.74
C LYS A 24 -7.32 -5.23 -28.10
N SER A 25 -8.44 -5.95 -28.06
CA SER A 25 -9.63 -5.53 -27.30
C SER A 25 -9.37 -5.62 -25.78
N GLN A 26 -10.25 -5.02 -25.00
CA GLN A 26 -10.22 -5.16 -23.55
C GLN A 26 -10.26 -6.62 -23.12
N ASP A 27 -11.16 -7.41 -23.70
CA ASP A 27 -11.33 -8.83 -23.37
C ASP A 27 -10.08 -9.66 -23.70
N ASP A 28 -9.42 -9.37 -24.82
CA ASP A 28 -8.16 -10.03 -25.18
C ASP A 28 -7.07 -9.75 -24.14
N VAL A 29 -6.94 -8.49 -23.71
CA VAL A 29 -5.94 -8.09 -22.71
C VAL A 29 -6.27 -8.68 -21.34
N VAL A 30 -7.54 -8.68 -20.92
CA VAL A 30 -7.98 -9.29 -19.65
C VAL A 30 -7.72 -10.81 -19.66
N LYS A 31 -7.97 -11.49 -20.77
CA LYS A 31 -7.67 -12.92 -20.90
C LYS A 31 -6.17 -13.19 -20.80
N GLU A 32 -5.35 -12.37 -21.41
CA GLU A 32 -3.88 -12.48 -21.35
C GLU A 32 -3.35 -12.21 -19.94
N LEU A 33 -3.91 -11.20 -19.23
CA LEU A 33 -3.59 -10.92 -17.84
C LEU A 33 -3.93 -12.09 -16.91
N ASN A 34 -5.10 -12.71 -17.09
CA ASN A 34 -5.48 -13.90 -16.34
C ASN A 34 -4.54 -15.08 -16.60
N GLY A 35 -4.18 -15.32 -17.86
CA GLY A 35 -3.20 -16.35 -18.20
C GLY A 35 -1.85 -16.08 -17.53
N LYS A 36 -1.36 -14.85 -17.66
CA LYS A 36 -0.09 -14.45 -17.04
C LYS A 36 -0.11 -14.59 -15.51
N LEU A 37 -1.22 -14.27 -14.86
CA LEU A 37 -1.37 -14.43 -13.41
C LEU A 37 -1.34 -15.92 -13.02
N GLY A 38 -1.98 -16.79 -13.80
CA GLY A 38 -1.96 -18.24 -13.58
C GLY A 38 -0.58 -18.87 -13.72
N ASP A 39 0.27 -18.33 -14.59
CA ASP A 39 1.63 -18.81 -14.85
C ASP A 39 2.68 -18.12 -13.97
N LEU A 40 2.29 -17.15 -13.15
CA LEU A 40 3.19 -16.32 -12.35
C LEU A 40 3.67 -17.07 -11.12
N SER A 41 4.91 -17.58 -11.15
CA SER A 41 5.52 -18.25 -9.99
C SER A 41 6.17 -17.29 -9.00
N SER A 42 6.65 -16.14 -9.47
CA SER A 42 7.40 -15.19 -8.64
C SER A 42 7.67 -13.87 -9.36
N TYR A 43 7.97 -12.82 -8.61
CA TYR A 43 8.53 -11.57 -9.16
C TYR A 43 9.32 -10.77 -8.14
N LYS A 44 10.20 -9.91 -8.65
CA LYS A 44 10.85 -8.79 -7.94
C LYS A 44 10.54 -7.50 -8.68
N VAL A 45 10.17 -6.46 -7.93
CA VAL A 45 9.82 -5.15 -8.49
C VAL A 45 10.32 -4.05 -7.57
N ASN A 46 10.83 -2.97 -8.16
CA ASN A 46 11.04 -1.72 -7.44
C ASN A 46 9.98 -0.72 -7.87
N ALA A 47 9.54 0.11 -6.94
CA ALA A 47 8.62 1.18 -7.24
C ALA A 47 8.95 2.44 -6.41
N LYS A 48 8.51 3.58 -6.92
CA LYS A 48 8.45 4.83 -6.18
C LYS A 48 6.99 5.12 -5.89
N MET A 49 6.61 5.18 -4.62
CA MET A 49 5.27 5.49 -4.20
C MET A 49 5.22 6.91 -3.64
N THR A 50 4.33 7.73 -4.17
CA THR A 50 4.06 9.09 -3.71
C THR A 50 2.67 9.12 -3.10
N LEU A 51 2.58 9.59 -1.85
CA LEU A 51 1.33 9.77 -1.10
C LEU A 51 1.10 11.26 -0.91
N LYS A 52 -0.07 11.76 -1.33
CA LYS A 52 -0.49 13.14 -1.09
C LYS A 52 -1.44 13.20 0.08
N MET A 53 -1.16 14.08 1.04
CA MET A 53 -1.93 14.28 2.26
C MET A 53 -2.12 15.78 2.48
N GLY A 54 -3.28 16.28 2.04
CA GLY A 54 -3.51 17.74 2.01
C GLY A 54 -2.48 18.45 1.13
N SER A 55 -1.74 19.40 1.71
CA SER A 55 -0.65 20.12 1.03
C SER A 55 0.66 19.32 0.96
N ASP A 56 0.81 18.28 1.78
CA ASP A 56 2.05 17.54 1.93
C ASP A 56 2.13 16.35 1.00
N SER A 57 3.34 15.96 0.67
CA SER A 57 3.62 14.78 -0.16
C SER A 57 4.74 13.98 0.48
N GLN A 58 4.53 12.68 0.62
CA GLN A 58 5.56 11.77 1.10
C GLN A 58 5.94 10.78 0.01
N VAL A 59 7.22 10.50 -0.10
CA VAL A 59 7.78 9.62 -1.11
C VAL A 59 8.44 8.41 -0.44
N TYR A 60 8.12 7.23 -0.96
CA TYR A 60 8.67 5.95 -0.52
C TYR A 60 9.33 5.22 -1.68
N ASN A 61 10.51 4.67 -1.43
CA ASN A 61 11.09 3.65 -2.28
C ASN A 61 10.53 2.30 -1.81
N VAL A 62 9.89 1.58 -2.71
CA VAL A 62 9.22 0.31 -2.41
C VAL A 62 9.92 -0.82 -3.15
N GLU A 63 10.32 -1.85 -2.43
CA GLU A 63 10.84 -3.08 -3.01
C GLU A 63 9.86 -4.20 -2.72
N ILE A 64 9.38 -4.88 -3.76
CA ILE A 64 8.36 -5.92 -3.68
C ILE A 64 8.94 -7.23 -4.19
N TRP A 65 8.85 -8.27 -3.38
CA TRP A 65 9.17 -9.65 -3.72
C TRP A 65 7.94 -10.52 -3.48
N HIS A 66 7.62 -11.32 -4.45
CA HIS A 66 6.57 -12.32 -4.35
C HIS A 66 7.08 -13.67 -4.82
N LYS A 67 6.64 -14.73 -4.16
CA LYS A 67 6.81 -16.13 -4.55
C LYS A 67 5.53 -16.89 -4.23
N ASP A 68 5.02 -17.56 -5.25
CA ASP A 68 3.82 -18.40 -5.13
C ASP A 68 4.01 -19.49 -4.04
N PRO A 69 2.96 -19.87 -3.31
CA PRO A 69 1.59 -19.33 -3.43
C PRO A 69 1.33 -18.07 -2.59
N THR A 70 2.07 -17.81 -1.52
CA THR A 70 1.68 -16.80 -0.52
C THR A 70 2.85 -16.06 0.13
N PHE A 71 4.05 -16.17 -0.41
CA PHE A 71 5.21 -15.49 0.14
C PHE A 71 5.32 -14.08 -0.42
N TYR A 72 5.38 -13.10 0.47
CA TYR A 72 5.56 -11.68 0.13
C TYR A 72 6.61 -11.04 1.02
N ARG A 73 7.35 -10.13 0.46
CA ARG A 73 8.20 -9.18 1.16
C ARG A 73 8.04 -7.82 0.50
N VAL A 74 7.45 -6.88 1.23
CA VAL A 74 7.29 -5.49 0.78
C VAL A 74 8.06 -4.60 1.74
N ASN A 75 9.10 -3.96 1.25
CA ASN A 75 9.91 -3.03 2.02
C ASN A 75 9.58 -1.60 1.58
N LEU A 76 9.05 -0.79 2.50
CA LEU A 76 8.69 0.60 2.31
C LEU A 76 9.74 1.46 3.02
N LYS A 77 10.60 2.14 2.28
CA LYS A 77 11.59 3.05 2.83
C LYS A 77 11.22 4.49 2.47
N ASN A 78 11.00 5.34 3.47
CA ASN A 78 10.79 6.76 3.24
C ASN A 78 12.02 7.36 2.54
N ALA A 79 11.81 8.20 1.52
CA ALA A 79 12.90 8.73 0.71
C ALA A 79 13.71 9.83 1.42
N GLU A 80 13.11 10.51 2.41
CA GLU A 80 13.70 11.65 3.11
C GLU A 80 14.14 11.30 4.53
N LYS A 81 13.50 10.29 5.14
CA LYS A 81 13.74 9.90 6.54
C LYS A 81 14.27 8.46 6.56
N ASP A 82 15.22 8.16 7.44
CA ASP A 82 15.72 6.78 7.64
C ASP A 82 14.69 5.89 8.36
N GLN A 83 13.46 5.93 7.84
CA GLN A 83 12.36 5.12 8.35
C GLN A 83 11.98 4.09 7.31
N SER A 84 12.01 2.85 7.71
CA SER A 84 11.54 1.75 6.89
C SER A 84 10.56 0.88 7.65
N GLN A 85 9.58 0.38 6.93
CA GLN A 85 8.65 -0.63 7.40
C GLN A 85 8.62 -1.76 6.40
N MET A 86 8.55 -2.98 6.88
CA MET A 86 8.49 -4.16 6.01
C MET A 86 7.26 -4.98 6.33
N ILE A 87 6.49 -5.35 5.31
CA ILE A 87 5.46 -6.36 5.40
C ILE A 87 6.06 -7.66 4.87
N LEU A 88 5.98 -8.71 5.66
CA LEU A 88 6.45 -10.04 5.30
C LEU A 88 5.32 -11.05 5.48
N ARG A 89 5.05 -11.85 4.46
CA ARG A 89 4.15 -13.00 4.55
C ARG A 89 4.91 -14.27 4.23
N ASN A 90 4.78 -15.25 5.11
CA ASN A 90 5.33 -16.59 4.94
C ASN A 90 4.36 -17.64 5.54
N ASN A 91 4.81 -18.88 5.66
CA ASN A 91 3.99 -19.98 6.21
C ASN A 91 3.61 -19.78 7.69
N GLU A 92 4.32 -18.93 8.42
CA GLU A 92 4.05 -18.65 9.83
C GLU A 92 2.99 -17.57 10.03
N GLY A 93 2.71 -16.75 9.00
CA GLY A 93 1.73 -15.67 9.04
C GLY A 93 2.18 -14.41 8.33
N VAL A 94 1.53 -13.30 8.69
CA VAL A 94 1.86 -11.96 8.18
C VAL A 94 2.54 -11.17 9.28
N PHE A 95 3.67 -10.56 8.95
CA PHE A 95 4.48 -9.78 9.90
C PHE A 95 4.62 -8.36 9.39
N VAL A 96 4.57 -7.40 10.31
CA VAL A 96 4.98 -6.02 10.09
C VAL A 96 6.21 -5.74 10.93
N LEU A 97 7.32 -5.42 10.27
CA LEU A 97 8.61 -5.16 10.89
C LEU A 97 8.89 -3.66 10.82
N THR A 98 9.31 -3.09 11.95
CA THR A 98 9.79 -1.71 12.03
C THR A 98 11.24 -1.74 12.57
N PRO A 99 12.25 -1.93 11.70
CA PRO A 99 13.62 -2.20 12.11
C PRO A 99 14.23 -1.10 12.98
N ALA A 100 13.93 0.17 12.69
CA ALA A 100 14.42 1.31 13.46
C ALA A 100 13.95 1.30 14.93
N LEU A 101 12.80 0.69 15.23
CA LEU A 101 12.27 0.54 16.58
C LEU A 101 12.52 -0.86 17.16
N ASN A 102 13.20 -1.72 16.40
CA ASN A 102 13.37 -3.13 16.72
C ASN A 102 12.06 -3.85 17.09
N LYS A 103 10.96 -3.48 16.40
CA LYS A 103 9.63 -4.02 16.64
C LYS A 103 9.21 -4.94 15.50
N SER A 104 8.58 -6.04 15.85
CA SER A 104 7.91 -6.94 14.92
C SER A 104 6.56 -7.32 15.47
N PHE A 105 5.55 -7.27 14.61
CA PHE A 105 4.18 -7.66 14.92
C PHE A 105 3.77 -8.79 14.00
N ARG A 106 3.10 -9.79 14.56
CA ARG A 106 2.52 -10.90 13.81
C ARG A 106 1.02 -10.79 13.80
N PHE A 107 0.43 -10.90 12.61
CA PHE A 107 -1.00 -10.82 12.37
C PHE A 107 -1.56 -12.15 11.88
N GLN A 108 -2.79 -12.43 12.28
CA GLN A 108 -3.61 -13.46 11.65
C GLN A 108 -4.51 -12.77 10.63
N SER A 109 -4.03 -12.64 9.40
CA SER A 109 -4.69 -11.87 8.35
C SER A 109 -4.58 -12.57 7.00
N ASP A 110 -5.58 -12.35 6.14
CA ASP A 110 -5.59 -12.81 4.75
C ASP A 110 -4.86 -11.86 3.79
N TRP A 111 -4.17 -10.85 4.32
CA TRP A 111 -3.36 -9.95 3.50
C TRP A 111 -2.47 -10.74 2.52
N PRO A 112 -2.35 -10.35 1.23
CA PRO A 112 -2.91 -9.15 0.59
C PRO A 112 -4.28 -9.38 -0.06
N GLN A 113 -4.95 -10.50 0.16
CA GLN A 113 -6.16 -10.92 -0.57
C GLN A 113 -7.42 -10.14 -0.17
N ASN A 114 -7.44 -9.55 1.01
CA ASN A 114 -8.59 -8.91 1.62
C ASN A 114 -8.89 -7.49 1.10
N SER A 115 -7.95 -6.85 0.38
CA SER A 115 -8.06 -5.47 -0.07
C SER A 115 -7.25 -5.21 -1.34
N SER A 116 -7.48 -4.09 -2.03
CA SER A 116 -6.60 -3.58 -3.08
C SER A 116 -5.22 -3.25 -2.52
N GLN A 117 -4.18 -3.53 -3.29
CA GLN A 117 -2.80 -3.14 -2.99
C GLN A 117 -2.21 -2.51 -4.25
N ALA A 118 -2.07 -1.18 -4.26
CA ALA A 118 -1.67 -0.41 -5.43
C ALA A 118 -0.25 -0.75 -5.95
N TYR A 119 0.53 -1.47 -5.16
CA TYR A 119 1.90 -1.88 -5.48
C TYR A 119 2.07 -3.39 -5.74
N LEU A 120 1.03 -4.22 -5.58
CA LEU A 120 1.11 -5.66 -5.84
C LEU A 120 0.48 -6.03 -7.19
N TYR A 121 1.27 -6.66 -8.05
CA TYR A 121 0.89 -6.98 -9.42
C TYR A 121 -0.40 -7.82 -9.50
N GLU A 122 -0.50 -8.88 -8.72
CA GLU A 122 -1.70 -9.74 -8.69
C GLU A 122 -2.93 -9.01 -8.16
N SER A 123 -2.76 -8.05 -7.24
CA SER A 123 -3.86 -7.22 -6.76
C SER A 123 -4.40 -6.31 -7.86
N LEU A 124 -3.50 -5.71 -8.65
CA LEU A 124 -3.88 -4.86 -9.78
C LEU A 124 -4.64 -5.66 -10.84
N ILE A 125 -4.17 -6.86 -11.19
CA ILE A 125 -4.87 -7.73 -12.15
C ILE A 125 -6.23 -8.13 -11.60
N LYS A 126 -6.32 -8.51 -10.34
CA LYS A 126 -7.58 -8.87 -9.70
C LYS A 126 -8.59 -7.73 -9.73
N ASP A 127 -8.15 -6.48 -9.53
CA ASP A 127 -9.01 -5.31 -9.63
C ASP A 127 -9.51 -5.11 -11.07
N ILE A 128 -8.64 -5.24 -12.07
CA ILE A 128 -9.03 -5.16 -13.49
C ILE A 128 -10.06 -6.23 -13.85
N VAL A 129 -9.80 -7.48 -13.47
CA VAL A 129 -10.65 -8.64 -13.84
C VAL A 129 -11.99 -8.63 -13.11
N SER A 130 -12.01 -8.13 -11.88
CA SER A 130 -13.23 -8.11 -11.05
C SER A 130 -14.19 -6.99 -11.42
N ASP A 131 -13.69 -5.90 -11.99
CA ASP A 131 -14.50 -4.74 -12.36
C ASP A 131 -15.03 -4.86 -13.80
N LYS A 132 -16.29 -5.30 -13.92
CA LYS A 132 -16.98 -5.41 -15.22
C LYS A 132 -17.24 -4.06 -15.90
N GLU A 133 -17.15 -2.97 -15.15
CA GLU A 133 -17.35 -1.61 -15.65
C GLU A 133 -16.01 -0.88 -15.89
N ALA A 134 -14.90 -1.60 -15.81
CA ALA A 134 -13.57 -1.05 -16.06
C ALA A 134 -13.51 -0.37 -17.44
N LYS A 135 -12.99 0.87 -17.46
CA LYS A 135 -12.74 1.56 -18.73
C LYS A 135 -11.36 1.17 -19.25
N PHE A 136 -11.29 0.92 -20.53
CA PHE A 136 -10.07 0.49 -21.21
C PHE A 136 -9.66 1.47 -22.30
N THR A 137 -8.37 1.79 -22.34
CA THR A 137 -7.74 2.58 -23.41
C THR A 137 -6.42 1.94 -23.80
N SER A 138 -6.23 1.79 -25.10
CA SER A 138 -4.97 1.30 -25.68
C SER A 138 -4.21 2.49 -26.28
N THR A 139 -3.06 2.85 -25.69
CA THR A 139 -2.15 3.88 -26.20
C THR A 139 -1.06 3.23 -27.07
N LYS A 140 -0.06 3.98 -27.51
CA LYS A 140 1.07 3.42 -28.26
C LYS A 140 1.81 2.34 -27.44
N ASP A 141 2.14 2.64 -26.20
CA ASP A 141 3.05 1.84 -25.38
C ASP A 141 2.37 1.13 -24.20
N PHE A 142 1.15 1.56 -23.84
CA PHE A 142 0.46 1.09 -22.64
C PHE A 142 -0.98 0.63 -22.94
N TYR A 143 -1.40 -0.35 -22.15
CA TYR A 143 -2.80 -0.59 -21.83
C TYR A 143 -3.14 0.17 -20.55
N VAL A 144 -4.23 0.93 -20.57
CA VAL A 144 -4.68 1.75 -19.44
C VAL A 144 -6.07 1.29 -19.04
N PHE A 145 -6.20 0.89 -17.78
CA PHE A 145 -7.48 0.52 -17.16
C PHE A 145 -7.83 1.53 -16.08
N GLU A 146 -9.07 2.00 -16.08
CA GLU A 146 -9.66 2.70 -14.95
C GLU A 146 -10.64 1.76 -14.28
N THR A 147 -10.41 1.43 -13.00
CA THR A 147 -11.16 0.43 -12.25
C THR A 147 -11.62 0.99 -10.90
N LYS A 148 -12.63 0.35 -10.32
CA LYS A 148 -12.95 0.51 -8.91
C LYS A 148 -11.87 -0.14 -8.05
N THR A 149 -11.65 0.41 -6.88
CA THR A 149 -10.79 -0.20 -5.87
C THR A 149 -11.59 -1.17 -5.00
N ARG A 150 -10.90 -2.12 -4.37
CA ARG A 150 -11.45 -3.05 -3.37
C ARG A 150 -10.97 -2.71 -1.96
N TYR A 151 -10.64 -1.43 -1.69
CA TYR A 151 -10.36 -1.00 -0.33
C TYR A 151 -11.59 -1.19 0.56
N GLN A 152 -11.38 -1.54 1.82
CA GLN A 152 -12.47 -1.72 2.79
C GLN A 152 -13.30 -0.45 2.92
N ASN A 153 -12.63 0.71 2.91
CA ASN A 153 -13.29 2.01 2.76
C ASN A 153 -12.97 2.60 1.38
N ASN A 154 -13.82 2.30 0.40
CA ASN A 154 -13.68 2.81 -0.96
C ASN A 154 -14.29 4.21 -1.16
N SER A 155 -14.92 4.80 -0.14
CA SER A 155 -15.51 6.14 -0.26
C SER A 155 -14.45 7.23 -0.47
N MET A 156 -13.28 7.09 0.16
CA MET A 156 -12.16 8.03 0.00
C MET A 156 -11.31 7.76 -1.24
N LEU A 157 -11.16 6.51 -1.63
CA LEU A 157 -10.29 6.07 -2.73
C LEU A 157 -11.07 5.11 -3.65
N PRO A 158 -12.15 5.59 -4.30
CA PRO A 158 -13.09 4.74 -5.02
C PRO A 158 -12.53 4.15 -6.30
N THR A 159 -11.58 4.83 -6.95
CA THR A 159 -11.12 4.47 -8.29
C THR A 159 -9.61 4.50 -8.41
N GLN A 160 -9.10 3.77 -9.39
CA GLN A 160 -7.69 3.78 -9.74
C GLN A 160 -7.48 3.70 -11.25
N GLU A 161 -6.40 4.31 -11.73
CA GLU A 161 -5.88 4.16 -13.09
C GLU A 161 -4.66 3.24 -13.05
N ILE A 162 -4.69 2.16 -13.81
CA ILE A 162 -3.61 1.17 -13.91
C ILE A 162 -3.06 1.19 -15.33
N LYS A 163 -1.76 1.53 -15.47
CA LYS A 163 -1.03 1.47 -16.75
C LYS A 163 -0.14 0.25 -16.78
N LEU A 164 -0.30 -0.57 -17.81
CA LEU A 164 0.50 -1.77 -18.05
C LEU A 164 1.30 -1.60 -19.35
N ASN A 165 2.54 -2.02 -19.35
CA ASN A 165 3.37 -2.05 -20.56
C ASN A 165 2.79 -3.08 -21.55
N LYS A 166 2.66 -2.70 -22.82
CA LYS A 166 2.16 -3.62 -23.86
C LYS A 166 3.09 -4.77 -24.16
N SER A 167 4.39 -4.58 -23.97
CA SER A 167 5.42 -5.56 -24.30
C SER A 167 5.34 -6.83 -23.47
N ASP A 168 5.00 -6.69 -22.17
CA ASP A 168 5.10 -7.78 -21.22
C ASP A 168 4.03 -7.76 -20.13
N LEU A 169 3.06 -6.85 -20.21
CA LEU A 169 1.98 -6.63 -19.25
C LEU A 169 2.49 -6.29 -17.83
N SER A 170 3.74 -5.87 -17.68
CA SER A 170 4.25 -5.39 -16.41
C SER A 170 3.58 -4.07 -16.01
N PRO A 171 3.41 -3.78 -14.73
CA PRO A 171 2.88 -2.51 -14.29
C PRO A 171 3.88 -1.39 -14.57
N ALA A 172 3.39 -0.25 -15.02
CA ALA A 172 4.18 0.95 -15.25
C ALA A 172 3.83 2.04 -14.23
N VAL A 173 2.56 2.40 -14.13
CA VAL A 173 2.08 3.42 -13.20
C VAL A 173 0.70 3.03 -12.67
N VAL A 174 0.48 3.24 -11.39
CA VAL A 174 -0.85 3.18 -10.77
C VAL A 174 -1.13 4.50 -10.08
N LYS A 175 -2.34 5.01 -10.27
CA LYS A 175 -2.84 6.18 -9.54
C LYS A 175 -4.14 5.82 -8.86
N VAL A 176 -4.19 5.94 -7.54
CA VAL A 176 -5.42 5.78 -6.76
C VAL A 176 -5.99 7.17 -6.49
N MET A 177 -7.27 7.35 -6.77
CA MET A 177 -7.91 8.66 -6.85
C MET A 177 -9.05 8.78 -5.85
N ASP A 178 -9.22 10.00 -5.34
CA ASP A 178 -10.39 10.40 -4.57
C ASP A 178 -11.63 10.57 -5.45
N PRO A 179 -12.82 10.86 -4.88
CA PRO A 179 -14.05 11.11 -5.64
C PRO A 179 -13.94 12.27 -6.64
N ASP A 180 -13.09 13.26 -6.35
CA ASP A 180 -12.83 14.42 -7.22
C ASP A 180 -11.77 14.13 -8.29
N ARG A 181 -11.30 12.87 -8.37
CA ARG A 181 -10.29 12.36 -9.31
C ARG A 181 -8.88 12.93 -9.09
N ASN A 182 -8.59 13.45 -7.92
CA ASN A 182 -7.22 13.79 -7.53
C ASN A 182 -6.47 12.51 -7.20
N ALA A 183 -5.27 12.35 -7.77
CA ALA A 183 -4.41 11.22 -7.43
C ALA A 183 -3.80 11.44 -6.04
N LEU A 184 -4.26 10.66 -5.05
CA LEU A 184 -3.73 10.69 -3.68
C LEU A 184 -2.59 9.68 -3.50
N VAL A 185 -2.62 8.56 -4.22
CA VAL A 185 -1.52 7.60 -4.26
C VAL A 185 -1.05 7.45 -5.70
N THR A 186 0.25 7.59 -5.93
CA THR A 186 0.88 7.30 -7.23
C THR A 186 2.01 6.31 -7.02
N VAL A 187 1.99 5.21 -7.76
CA VAL A 187 3.05 4.18 -7.75
C VAL A 187 3.66 4.10 -9.15
N GLU A 188 4.94 4.40 -9.25
CA GLU A 188 5.74 4.32 -10.48
C GLU A 188 6.65 3.11 -10.38
N PHE A 189 6.42 2.11 -11.22
CA PHE A 189 7.14 0.84 -11.20
C PHE A 189 8.41 0.89 -12.03
N SER A 190 9.42 0.17 -11.56
CA SER A 190 10.70 0.02 -12.26
C SER A 190 11.31 -1.35 -11.97
N LYS A 191 12.24 -1.79 -12.83
CA LYS A 191 13.00 -3.03 -12.64
C LYS A 191 12.10 -4.24 -12.36
N VAL A 192 10.98 -4.35 -13.09
CA VAL A 192 10.08 -5.50 -12.97
C VAL A 192 10.78 -6.75 -13.52
N LYS A 193 10.91 -7.78 -12.70
CA LYS A 193 11.48 -9.08 -13.07
C LYS A 193 10.52 -10.19 -12.66
N PHE A 194 9.82 -10.75 -13.63
CA PHE A 194 9.03 -11.96 -13.45
C PHE A 194 9.93 -13.20 -13.36
N ASN A 195 9.42 -14.26 -12.73
CA ASN A 195 10.11 -15.53 -12.51
C ASN A 195 11.47 -15.35 -11.84
N ALA A 196 11.52 -14.48 -10.81
CA ALA A 196 12.72 -14.21 -10.04
C ALA A 196 13.05 -15.40 -9.12
N SER A 197 14.34 -15.71 -8.99
CA SER A 197 14.80 -16.71 -8.05
C SER A 197 14.90 -16.15 -6.63
N PHE A 198 14.60 -17.00 -5.65
CA PHE A 198 14.64 -16.67 -4.23
C PHE A 198 15.34 -17.77 -3.44
N ASP A 199 16.13 -17.37 -2.47
CA ASP A 199 16.72 -18.28 -1.51
C ASP A 199 15.70 -18.68 -0.43
N LYS A 200 15.97 -19.78 0.27
CA LYS A 200 15.10 -20.30 1.34
C LYS A 200 14.82 -19.27 2.44
N ASP A 201 15.79 -18.38 2.68
CA ASP A 201 15.79 -17.44 3.80
C ASP A 201 15.30 -16.02 3.42
N ASP A 202 14.95 -15.81 2.16
CA ASP A 202 14.55 -14.47 1.67
C ASP A 202 13.23 -13.98 2.29
N PHE A 203 12.42 -14.91 2.78
CA PHE A 203 11.15 -14.63 3.47
C PHE A 203 11.17 -15.02 4.96
N ASP A 204 12.37 -15.24 5.54
CA ASP A 204 12.53 -15.49 6.97
C ASP A 204 12.44 -14.17 7.76
N MET A 205 11.59 -14.13 8.78
CA MET A 205 11.30 -12.91 9.55
C MET A 205 12.53 -12.41 10.30
N LYS A 206 13.25 -13.28 11.01
CA LYS A 206 14.42 -12.90 11.82
C LYS A 206 15.56 -12.40 10.96
N LYS A 207 15.83 -13.07 9.83
CA LYS A 207 16.89 -12.68 8.88
C LYS A 207 16.57 -11.34 8.22
N ASN A 208 15.32 -11.10 7.84
CA ASN A 208 14.90 -9.83 7.29
C ASN A 208 15.02 -8.70 8.31
N MET A 209 14.62 -8.93 9.56
CA MET A 209 14.80 -7.95 10.65
C MET A 209 16.28 -7.62 10.85
N THR A 210 17.14 -8.62 11.00
CA THR A 210 18.59 -8.43 11.20
C THR A 210 19.23 -7.71 10.01
N ARG A 211 18.93 -8.11 8.78
CA ARG A 211 19.44 -7.45 7.56
C ARG A 211 19.03 -5.98 7.49
N ALA A 212 17.76 -5.69 7.82
CA ALA A 212 17.24 -4.32 7.82
C ALA A 212 17.89 -3.46 8.91
N GLN A 213 18.15 -4.01 10.09
CA GLN A 213 18.85 -3.31 11.18
C GLN A 213 20.32 -3.00 10.82
N LEU A 214 21.02 -3.94 10.19
CA LEU A 214 22.41 -3.73 9.73
C LEU A 214 22.52 -2.64 8.67
N GLY A 215 21.46 -2.38 7.92
CA GLY A 215 21.39 -1.31 6.92
C GLY A 215 21.00 0.06 7.48
N LEU A 216 20.69 0.16 8.78
CA LEU A 216 20.40 1.45 9.41
C LEU A 216 21.72 2.14 9.79
N PRO A 217 21.80 3.48 9.68
CA PRO A 217 22.90 4.24 10.27
C PRO A 217 22.95 3.94 11.77
N ALA A 218 24.16 3.89 12.33
CA ALA A 218 24.32 3.80 13.77
C ALA A 218 23.54 4.97 14.41
N MET A 219 22.47 4.63 15.15
CA MET A 219 21.64 5.65 15.78
C MET A 219 22.51 6.42 16.80
N ALA A 220 22.71 7.70 16.53
CA ALA A 220 23.07 8.62 17.60
C ALA A 220 21.97 8.51 18.65
N GLU A 221 22.36 8.38 19.93
CA GLU A 221 21.43 8.30 21.06
C GLU A 221 20.34 9.36 20.89
N ALA A 222 19.10 8.94 20.86
CA ALA A 222 17.95 9.84 20.66
C ALA A 222 17.85 10.78 21.86
N GLY A 223 18.52 11.91 21.75
CA GLY A 223 18.70 12.87 22.84
C GLY A 223 17.47 13.74 23.16
N ASP A 224 16.40 13.64 22.41
CA ASP A 224 15.19 14.44 22.70
C ASP A 224 14.00 13.55 23.08
N LYS A 225 13.59 13.63 24.35
CA LYS A 225 12.46 12.90 24.91
C LYS A 225 11.09 13.53 24.55
N SER A 226 11.07 14.69 23.90
CA SER A 226 9.84 15.35 23.47
C SER A 226 9.36 14.85 22.13
N PHE A 227 8.05 14.78 21.93
CA PHE A 227 7.43 14.61 20.63
C PHE A 227 6.29 15.64 20.48
N SER A 228 6.03 16.07 19.26
CA SER A 228 4.90 16.93 18.97
C SER A 228 3.62 16.11 18.98
N VAL A 229 2.65 16.51 19.78
CA VAL A 229 1.32 15.91 19.80
C VAL A 229 0.63 16.14 18.46
N LYS A 230 0.10 15.09 17.87
CA LYS A 230 -0.65 15.15 16.61
C LYS A 230 -2.15 15.07 16.90
N TYR A 231 -2.90 15.90 16.19
CA TYR A 231 -4.36 15.93 16.29
C TYR A 231 -4.97 15.45 14.98
N PRO A 232 -6.09 14.70 15.01
CA PRO A 232 -6.82 14.39 13.79
C PRO A 232 -7.26 15.66 13.06
N THR A 233 -7.00 15.74 11.77
CA THR A 233 -7.50 16.84 10.91
C THR A 233 -8.91 16.58 10.40
N LEU A 234 -9.37 15.31 10.48
CA LEU A 234 -10.75 14.95 10.17
C LEU A 234 -11.69 15.34 11.31
N GLU A 235 -12.63 16.23 11.04
CA GLU A 235 -13.68 16.59 11.98
C GLU A 235 -14.89 15.68 11.82
N LEU A 236 -15.18 14.88 12.84
CA LEU A 236 -16.40 14.08 12.90
C LEU A 236 -17.55 14.92 13.44
N LYS A 237 -18.65 15.03 12.67
CA LYS A 237 -19.81 15.87 13.01
C LYS A 237 -20.38 15.52 14.39
N GLY A 238 -20.39 16.51 15.26
CA GLY A 238 -20.92 16.39 16.62
C GLY A 238 -19.98 15.69 17.61
N THR A 239 -18.68 15.63 17.30
CA THR A 239 -17.62 15.11 18.15
C THR A 239 -16.58 16.21 18.38
N LYS A 240 -16.12 16.39 19.60
CA LYS A 240 -15.17 17.43 19.99
C LYS A 240 -14.12 16.90 20.95
N LEU A 241 -12.91 17.45 20.90
CA LEU A 241 -11.88 17.22 21.90
C LEU A 241 -12.36 17.82 23.24
N ILE A 242 -12.48 16.96 24.27
CA ILE A 242 -12.90 17.38 25.63
C ILE A 242 -11.81 17.22 26.67
N GLY A 243 -10.74 16.53 26.35
CA GLY A 243 -9.64 16.30 27.28
C GLY A 243 -8.34 15.95 26.60
N GLU A 244 -7.27 16.49 27.15
CA GLU A 244 -5.89 16.16 26.83
C GLU A 244 -5.16 15.89 28.14
N LYS A 245 -4.59 14.71 28.27
CA LYS A 245 -3.86 14.30 29.47
C LYS A 245 -2.49 13.79 29.10
N GLU A 246 -1.48 14.39 29.69
CA GLU A 246 -0.11 13.91 29.63
C GLU A 246 0.19 13.00 30.81
N VAL A 247 0.81 11.85 30.56
CA VAL A 247 1.21 10.87 31.57
C VAL A 247 2.68 10.55 31.37
N ALA A 248 3.48 10.77 32.42
CA ALA A 248 4.85 10.28 32.43
C ALA A 248 4.86 8.75 32.53
N ILE A 249 5.65 8.10 31.69
CA ILE A 249 5.88 6.65 31.70
C ILE A 249 7.38 6.38 31.85
N GLU A 250 7.74 5.13 32.20
CA GLU A 250 9.12 4.76 32.49
C GLU A 250 10.12 5.17 31.40
N ASP A 251 9.75 4.99 30.13
CA ASP A 251 10.60 5.23 28.99
C ASP A 251 10.21 6.49 28.17
N GLY A 252 9.43 7.43 28.75
CA GLY A 252 9.07 8.64 28.03
C GLY A 252 7.75 9.27 28.46
N LYS A 253 6.95 9.67 27.48
CA LYS A 253 5.72 10.43 27.64
C LYS A 253 4.60 9.80 26.82
N ARG A 254 3.42 9.68 27.43
CA ARG A 254 2.18 9.27 26.79
C ARG A 254 1.20 10.45 26.82
N VAL A 255 0.57 10.73 25.70
CA VAL A 255 -0.51 11.71 25.60
C VAL A 255 -1.80 11.00 25.26
N VAL A 256 -2.87 11.33 25.97
CA VAL A 256 -4.21 10.77 25.78
C VAL A 256 -5.15 11.92 25.42
N LEU A 257 -5.69 11.88 24.22
CA LEU A 257 -6.70 12.81 23.73
C LEU A 257 -8.07 12.12 23.78
N THR A 258 -9.04 12.77 24.45
CA THR A 258 -10.40 12.23 24.55
C THR A 258 -11.35 13.09 23.72
N TYR A 259 -12.00 12.46 22.76
CA TYR A 259 -13.03 13.05 21.90
C TYR A 259 -14.40 12.50 22.33
N ASP A 260 -15.35 13.39 22.60
CA ASP A 260 -16.69 13.01 23.04
C ASP A 260 -17.76 13.60 22.12
N GLY A 261 -18.90 12.89 22.06
CA GLY A 261 -20.03 13.20 21.21
C GLY A 261 -20.68 11.97 20.57
N LYS A 262 -21.32 12.17 19.41
CA LYS A 262 -21.97 11.07 18.68
C LYS A 262 -21.01 9.98 18.22
N LYS A 263 -19.76 10.35 17.95
CA LYS A 263 -18.67 9.49 17.45
C LYS A 263 -17.48 9.60 18.41
N SER A 264 -17.67 9.21 19.67
CA SER A 264 -16.64 9.32 20.71
C SER A 264 -15.49 8.32 20.49
N TYR A 265 -14.27 8.77 20.78
CA TYR A 265 -13.06 7.93 20.72
C TYR A 265 -11.94 8.52 21.58
N THR A 266 -10.94 7.70 21.86
CA THR A 266 -9.71 8.10 22.54
C THR A 266 -8.53 7.87 21.61
N LEU A 267 -7.67 8.87 21.45
CA LEU A 267 -6.39 8.75 20.74
C LEU A 267 -5.25 8.78 21.75
N VAL A 268 -4.47 7.72 21.77
CA VAL A 268 -3.27 7.58 22.60
C VAL A 268 -2.05 7.74 21.68
N GLN A 269 -1.09 8.55 22.14
CA GLN A 269 0.20 8.76 21.47
C GLN A 269 1.32 8.50 22.49
N GLU A 270 2.28 7.68 22.14
CA GLU A 270 3.37 7.30 23.02
C GLU A 270 4.69 7.30 22.27
N LYS A 271 5.68 8.06 22.74
CA LYS A 271 7.02 8.00 22.16
C LYS A 271 7.68 6.68 22.55
N VAL A 272 8.16 5.99 21.53
CA VAL A 272 8.82 4.69 21.71
C VAL A 272 10.33 4.91 21.80
N THR A 273 10.93 4.49 22.90
CA THR A 273 12.38 4.29 22.98
C THR A 273 12.72 2.92 22.41
N ALA A 274 13.72 2.86 21.55
CA ALA A 274 14.20 1.59 21.01
C ALA A 274 14.75 0.73 22.17
N LYS A 275 14.02 -0.33 22.54
CA LYS A 275 14.50 -1.31 23.53
C LYS A 275 15.43 -2.33 22.87
N VAL A 276 16.37 -2.86 23.66
CA VAL A 276 17.22 -3.98 23.25
C VAL A 276 16.37 -5.14 22.74
N ALA A 277 16.81 -5.73 21.63
CA ALA A 277 16.08 -6.67 20.79
C ALA A 277 15.24 -7.72 21.53
N SER A 278 13.92 -7.68 21.36
CA SER A 278 13.10 -8.89 21.45
C SER A 278 13.09 -9.59 20.10
N THR A 279 13.65 -10.79 20.02
CA THR A 279 13.63 -11.63 18.80
C THR A 279 12.27 -12.28 18.56
N THR A 280 11.31 -12.07 19.48
CA THR A 280 9.97 -12.66 19.40
C THR A 280 8.96 -11.60 18.94
N PRO A 281 8.23 -11.83 17.84
CA PRO A 281 7.18 -10.92 17.40
C PRO A 281 6.09 -10.78 18.45
N THR A 282 5.58 -9.57 18.61
CA THR A 282 4.36 -9.34 19.38
C THR A 282 3.17 -9.79 18.55
N TYR A 283 2.35 -10.66 19.09
CA TYR A 283 1.09 -11.05 18.46
C TYR A 283 0.08 -9.90 18.58
N VAL A 284 -0.53 -9.52 17.45
CA VAL A 284 -1.54 -8.48 17.39
C VAL A 284 -2.81 -9.05 16.79
N GLU A 285 -3.92 -8.93 17.51
CA GLU A 285 -5.24 -9.23 16.97
C GLU A 285 -5.67 -8.17 15.98
N GLY A 286 -6.39 -8.58 14.92
CA GLY A 286 -6.95 -7.69 13.93
C GLY A 286 -6.36 -7.85 12.54
N ASP A 287 -6.90 -7.08 11.61
CA ASP A 287 -6.49 -7.05 10.22
C ASP A 287 -5.41 -6.00 9.98
N ILE A 288 -4.56 -6.29 9.01
CA ILE A 288 -3.59 -5.29 8.51
C ILE A 288 -4.34 -4.26 7.67
N VAL A 289 -4.08 -3.00 7.95
CA VAL A 289 -4.62 -1.87 7.20
C VAL A 289 -3.50 -0.95 6.72
N ASP A 290 -3.59 -0.54 5.46
CA ASP A 290 -2.73 0.47 4.88
C ASP A 290 -3.28 1.87 5.25
N LEU A 291 -2.50 2.60 6.04
CA LEU A 291 -2.81 3.96 6.45
C LEU A 291 -2.16 5.02 5.52
N GLY A 292 -1.57 4.56 4.43
CA GLY A 292 -0.86 5.41 3.48
C GLY A 292 0.60 5.64 3.87
N LEU A 293 0.87 6.13 5.07
CA LEU A 293 2.24 6.42 5.57
C LEU A 293 2.85 5.27 6.36
N THR A 294 2.02 4.36 6.81
CA THR A 294 2.40 3.24 7.67
C THR A 294 1.35 2.16 7.59
N ILE A 295 1.71 0.99 8.05
CA ILE A 295 0.78 -0.12 8.20
C ILE A 295 0.32 -0.16 9.65
N GLY A 296 -0.99 -0.27 9.82
CA GLY A 296 -1.65 -0.39 11.12
C GLY A 296 -2.32 -1.76 11.32
N ALA A 297 -2.78 -1.98 12.54
CA ALA A 297 -3.62 -3.10 12.93
C ALA A 297 -5.01 -2.58 13.31
N VAL A 298 -6.05 -3.10 12.69
CA VAL A 298 -7.43 -2.71 12.98
C VAL A 298 -8.23 -3.88 13.53
N THR A 299 -8.94 -3.64 14.63
CA THR A 299 -9.92 -4.54 15.24
C THR A 299 -11.31 -3.92 15.16
N ASP A 300 -12.33 -4.55 15.72
CA ASP A 300 -13.67 -3.97 15.80
C ASP A 300 -13.75 -2.70 16.66
N HIS A 301 -12.79 -2.50 17.57
CA HIS A 301 -12.84 -1.44 18.58
C HIS A 301 -11.57 -0.60 18.69
N SER A 302 -10.56 -0.89 17.91
CA SER A 302 -9.30 -0.16 17.96
C SER A 302 -8.54 -0.21 16.64
N ILE A 303 -7.70 0.80 16.43
CA ILE A 303 -6.67 0.78 15.41
C ILE A 303 -5.36 1.26 16.03
N SER A 304 -4.26 0.57 15.75
CA SER A 304 -2.93 0.91 16.24
C SER A 304 -1.91 0.93 15.10
N TRP A 305 -0.96 1.85 15.19
CA TRP A 305 0.14 1.97 14.23
C TRP A 305 1.33 2.67 14.85
N SER A 306 2.49 2.58 14.20
CA SER A 306 3.70 3.32 14.57
C SER A 306 4.11 4.23 13.42
N HIS A 307 4.39 5.50 13.71
CA HIS A 307 4.90 6.45 12.72
C HIS A 307 5.82 7.48 13.38
N GLY A 308 6.97 7.78 12.74
CA GLY A 308 7.89 8.80 13.23
C GLY A 308 8.47 8.54 14.63
N GLY A 309 8.57 7.28 15.06
CA GLY A 309 9.05 6.91 16.41
C GLY A 309 8.00 7.10 17.50
N VAL A 310 6.74 7.29 17.14
CA VAL A 310 5.60 7.39 18.04
C VAL A 310 4.64 6.23 17.73
N ASP A 311 4.16 5.57 18.78
CA ASP A 311 3.05 4.63 18.70
C ASP A 311 1.73 5.36 18.91
N TYR A 312 0.78 5.05 18.06
CA TYR A 312 -0.57 5.60 18.09
C TYR A 312 -1.58 4.48 18.30
N MET A 313 -2.64 4.77 19.04
CA MET A 313 -3.80 3.90 19.15
C MET A 313 -5.07 4.73 19.25
N ILE A 314 -6.05 4.43 18.41
CA ILE A 314 -7.42 4.90 18.56
C ILE A 314 -8.24 3.75 19.13
N ALA A 315 -9.00 4.02 20.20
CA ALA A 315 -9.95 3.12 20.76
C ALA A 315 -11.35 3.75 20.76
N SER A 316 -12.35 3.02 20.28
CA SER A 316 -13.73 3.47 20.20
C SER A 316 -14.72 2.31 20.29
N LYS A 317 -15.89 2.59 20.85
CA LYS A 317 -17.08 1.72 20.78
C LYS A 317 -18.13 2.27 19.81
N ASN A 318 -17.94 3.49 19.32
CA ASN A 318 -18.93 4.25 18.55
C ASN A 318 -18.50 4.50 17.11
N LEU A 319 -17.21 4.29 16.77
CA LEU A 319 -16.69 4.34 15.42
C LEU A 319 -16.74 2.96 14.76
N THR A 320 -17.07 2.92 13.49
CA THR A 320 -16.82 1.75 12.64
C THR A 320 -15.32 1.60 12.35
N LYS A 321 -14.90 0.42 11.85
CA LYS A 321 -13.52 0.20 11.39
C LYS A 321 -13.10 1.27 10.39
N ASP A 322 -13.94 1.57 9.41
CA ASP A 322 -13.67 2.55 8.36
C ASP A 322 -13.48 3.96 8.93
N GLU A 323 -14.34 4.36 9.85
CA GLU A 323 -14.20 5.67 10.53
C GLU A 323 -12.92 5.75 11.37
N MET A 324 -12.53 4.66 12.04
CA MET A 324 -11.25 4.60 12.76
C MET A 324 -10.06 4.73 11.81
N ILE A 325 -10.13 4.09 10.64
CA ILE A 325 -9.09 4.19 9.60
C ILE A 325 -8.99 5.62 9.08
N GLU A 326 -10.12 6.29 8.83
CA GLU A 326 -10.14 7.69 8.38
C GLU A 326 -9.54 8.63 9.42
N VAL A 327 -9.94 8.49 10.69
CA VAL A 327 -9.36 9.26 11.79
C VAL A 327 -7.85 9.00 11.88
N ALA A 328 -7.42 7.74 11.84
CA ALA A 328 -6.00 7.37 11.92
C ALA A 328 -5.17 7.98 10.78
N LYS A 329 -5.68 7.96 9.55
CA LYS A 329 -5.06 8.63 8.40
C LYS A 329 -4.92 10.13 8.62
N SER A 330 -5.89 10.76 9.25
CA SER A 330 -5.91 12.21 9.49
C SER A 330 -4.98 12.66 10.63
N VAL A 331 -4.52 11.77 11.51
CA VAL A 331 -3.56 12.07 12.58
C VAL A 331 -2.14 12.30 12.04
N GLN A 332 -1.85 11.88 10.83
CA GLN A 332 -0.49 11.82 10.28
C GLN A 332 -0.04 13.13 9.63
N GLY A 333 -0.98 14.03 9.34
CA GLY A 333 -0.69 15.39 8.84
C GLY A 333 -0.14 16.30 9.93
N ASP A 334 0.69 17.28 9.55
CA ASP A 334 1.02 18.38 10.48
C ASP A 334 -0.21 19.26 10.64
N ALA A 335 -0.76 19.29 11.86
CA ALA A 335 -1.83 20.22 12.17
C ALA A 335 -1.26 21.64 12.04
N VAL A 336 -1.71 22.36 11.03
CA VAL A 336 -1.56 23.82 10.98
C VAL A 336 -2.48 24.36 12.07
N LYS A 337 -1.88 24.91 13.14
CA LYS A 337 -2.62 25.68 14.14
C LYS A 337 -3.12 26.98 13.53
#